data_aa8ee05ad6c0325c28c18934357e7447
#
_entry.id   aa8ee05ad6c0325c28c18934357e7447
#
_cell.length_a   1.000
_cell.length_b   1.000
_cell.length_c   1.000
_cell.angle_alpha   90.00
_cell.angle_beta   90.00
_cell.angle_gamma   90.00
#
_symmetry.space_group_name_H-M   'P 1'
#
loop_
_entity.id
_entity.type
_entity.pdbx_description
1 polymer ?
#
loop_
_entity_poly.entity_id
_entity_poly.type
_entity_poly.pdbx_seq_one_letter_code
_entity_poly.pdbx_strand_id
1 'polypeptide(L)'
;MRPTGRAFPTSGSANHRESLHATGVRQRVGGALFLTLAGLGLAARDAITDAQWIALLWVSALPLLLALWPNLSPQMPQLNRATLRMVAIFLTVMALCAVQLLRIQVVMSDVISHRVGVDPETGAVVSNPLLADAALRVPRGSILDRNGVVLAESVTEGGVFERRYFTPDTADVTGYFSPLLYGATGLEASWDDELMGDAGGNPFWQALQTLRGLPPQGNDLHLTLDVTLQQEAHAALGSRPGAAVLLDVQTGAVLTLASNPTFDANALTAL
;
A
#
# COMPACT_ATOMS: atom_id res chain seq x y z
N MET A 1 -38.07 -44.83 64.28
CA MET A 1 -37.52 -45.20 62.97
C MET A 1 -37.15 -43.94 62.22
N ARG A 2 -35.81 -43.67 62.02
CA ARG A 2 -35.33 -42.55 61.24
C ARG A 2 -34.85 -43.13 59.89
N PRO A 3 -35.21 -42.56 58.74
CA PRO A 3 -34.68 -42.99 57.49
C PRO A 3 -33.28 -42.34 57.29
N THR A 4 -32.25 -43.12 57.06
CA THR A 4 -30.91 -42.74 56.70
C THR A 4 -30.92 -42.29 55.26
N GLY A 5 -30.76 -40.95 54.99
CA GLY A 5 -30.55 -40.42 53.70
C GLY A 5 -29.12 -40.75 53.21
N ARG A 6 -29.01 -41.60 52.19
CA ARG A 6 -27.74 -41.77 51.43
C ARG A 6 -27.56 -40.55 50.56
N ALA A 7 -26.54 -39.74 50.84
CA ALA A 7 -26.03 -38.73 49.95
C ALA A 7 -25.40 -39.40 48.72
N PHE A 8 -25.91 -39.14 47.54
CA PHE A 8 -25.30 -39.54 46.29
C PHE A 8 -24.08 -38.64 46.01
N PRO A 9 -22.97 -39.17 45.54
CA PRO A 9 -21.77 -38.36 45.26
C PRO A 9 -22.00 -37.48 44.05
N THR A 10 -21.84 -36.16 44.25
CA THR A 10 -21.96 -35.10 43.22
C THR A 10 -20.67 -34.96 42.39
N SER A 11 -20.02 -36.06 42.00
CA SER A 11 -18.75 -36.03 41.25
C SER A 11 -18.89 -35.60 39.77
N GLY A 12 -20.10 -35.62 39.22
CA GLY A 12 -20.31 -35.28 37.81
C GLY A 12 -20.25 -33.78 37.47
N SER A 13 -20.57 -32.91 38.46
CA SER A 13 -20.62 -31.46 38.21
C SER A 13 -19.24 -30.77 38.22
N ALA A 14 -18.30 -31.28 39.01
CA ALA A 14 -16.95 -30.77 39.08
C ALA A 14 -16.16 -31.05 37.78
N ASN A 15 -16.20 -32.31 37.32
CA ASN A 15 -15.52 -32.70 36.07
C ASN A 15 -16.08 -31.98 34.83
N HIS A 16 -17.38 -31.64 34.81
CA HIS A 16 -17.98 -30.91 33.70
C HIS A 16 -17.55 -29.43 33.69
N ARG A 17 -17.42 -28.80 34.84
CA ARG A 17 -16.89 -27.41 34.95
C ARG A 17 -15.42 -27.32 34.59
N GLU A 18 -14.57 -28.27 35.01
CA GLU A 18 -13.18 -28.32 34.66
C GLU A 18 -12.96 -28.51 33.14
N SER A 19 -13.75 -29.35 32.49
CA SER A 19 -13.69 -29.55 31.05
C SER A 19 -14.10 -28.31 30.25
N LEU A 20 -15.09 -27.55 30.71
CA LEU A 20 -15.53 -26.29 30.11
C LEU A 20 -14.45 -25.19 30.27
N HIS A 21 -13.83 -25.11 31.44
CA HIS A 21 -12.71 -24.16 31.67
C HIS A 21 -11.51 -24.49 30.81
N ALA A 22 -11.08 -25.73 30.71
CA ALA A 22 -9.96 -26.17 29.88
C ALA A 22 -10.20 -25.87 28.38
N THR A 23 -11.45 -26.02 27.92
CA THR A 23 -11.84 -25.67 26.54
C THR A 23 -11.74 -24.17 26.27
N GLY A 24 -12.28 -23.36 27.17
CA GLY A 24 -12.23 -21.90 27.05
C GLY A 24 -10.80 -21.37 27.04
N VAL A 25 -9.92 -21.93 27.85
CA VAL A 25 -8.49 -21.58 27.87
C VAL A 25 -7.82 -21.97 26.54
N ARG A 26 -8.04 -23.18 26.05
CA ARG A 26 -7.47 -23.66 24.77
C ARG A 26 -7.89 -22.77 23.60
N GLN A 27 -9.16 -22.39 23.52
CA GLN A 27 -9.69 -21.54 22.45
C GLN A 27 -9.07 -20.13 22.51
N ARG A 28 -8.97 -19.53 23.70
CA ARG A 28 -8.38 -18.20 23.89
C ARG A 28 -6.88 -18.19 23.59
N VAL A 29 -6.13 -19.16 24.10
CA VAL A 29 -4.68 -19.25 23.91
C VAL A 29 -4.36 -19.55 22.44
N GLY A 30 -5.05 -20.52 21.83
CA GLY A 30 -4.85 -20.86 20.42
C GLY A 30 -5.19 -19.70 19.48
N GLY A 31 -6.33 -19.01 19.71
CA GLY A 31 -6.72 -17.84 18.96
C GLY A 31 -5.74 -16.67 19.13
N ALA A 32 -5.32 -16.38 20.36
CA ALA A 32 -4.32 -15.33 20.62
C ALA A 32 -2.99 -15.65 19.94
N LEU A 33 -2.50 -16.90 20.04
CA LEU A 33 -1.25 -17.31 19.40
C LEU A 33 -1.31 -17.21 17.87
N PHE A 34 -2.43 -17.58 17.26
CA PHE A 34 -2.67 -17.39 15.83
C PHE A 34 -2.60 -15.91 15.44
N LEU A 35 -3.35 -15.05 16.15
CA LEU A 35 -3.38 -13.61 15.87
C LEU A 35 -2.02 -12.95 16.05
N THR A 36 -1.24 -13.37 17.08
CA THR A 36 0.12 -12.82 17.27
C THR A 36 1.08 -13.27 16.17
N LEU A 37 1.06 -14.54 15.76
CA LEU A 37 1.93 -15.04 14.69
C LEU A 37 1.56 -14.42 13.33
N ALA A 38 0.28 -14.37 13.00
CA ALA A 38 -0.20 -13.76 11.76
C ALA A 38 0.08 -12.26 11.74
N GLY A 39 -0.21 -11.56 12.84
CA GLY A 39 0.05 -10.13 12.97
C GLY A 39 1.53 -9.77 12.90
N LEU A 40 2.41 -10.54 13.55
CA LEU A 40 3.85 -10.36 13.47
C LEU A 40 4.35 -10.54 12.03
N GLY A 41 3.85 -11.57 11.34
CA GLY A 41 4.22 -11.83 9.95
C GLY A 41 3.73 -10.75 8.99
N LEU A 42 2.53 -10.20 9.20
CA LEU A 42 2.02 -9.07 8.42
C LEU A 42 2.81 -7.78 8.70
N ALA A 43 3.19 -7.54 9.96
CA ALA A 43 3.97 -6.37 10.36
C ALA A 43 5.42 -6.42 9.87
N ALA A 44 5.98 -7.63 9.67
CA ALA A 44 7.35 -7.82 9.19
C ALA A 44 7.54 -7.44 7.71
N ARG A 45 6.46 -7.18 6.98
CA ARG A 45 6.40 -6.69 5.58
C ARG A 45 7.57 -7.19 4.70
N ASP A 46 8.63 -6.40 4.60
CA ASP A 46 9.79 -6.66 3.72
C ASP A 46 10.95 -7.37 4.44
N ALA A 47 10.84 -7.58 5.76
CA ALA A 47 11.90 -8.20 6.56
C ALA A 47 11.93 -9.74 6.44
N ILE A 48 10.87 -10.35 5.89
CA ILE A 48 10.75 -11.81 5.73
C ILE A 48 10.55 -12.18 4.27
N THR A 49 11.19 -13.28 3.87
CA THR A 49 11.01 -13.85 2.53
C THR A 49 9.64 -14.54 2.41
N ASP A 50 9.17 -14.73 1.18
CA ASP A 50 7.90 -15.43 0.93
C ASP A 50 7.92 -16.87 1.49
N ALA A 51 9.07 -17.56 1.45
CA ALA A 51 9.21 -18.88 2.03
C ALA A 51 9.06 -18.86 3.56
N GLN A 52 9.64 -17.87 4.23
CA GLN A 52 9.51 -17.70 5.68
C GLN A 52 8.08 -17.35 6.08
N TRP A 53 7.41 -16.49 5.29
CA TRP A 53 6.00 -16.18 5.47
C TRP A 53 5.11 -17.41 5.36
N ILE A 54 5.28 -18.23 4.31
CA ILE A 54 4.52 -19.45 4.12
C ILE A 54 4.74 -20.42 5.28
N ALA A 55 5.99 -20.57 5.74
CA ALA A 55 6.31 -21.40 6.90
C ALA A 55 5.61 -20.88 8.17
N LEU A 56 5.63 -19.56 8.42
CA LEU A 56 4.94 -18.95 9.56
C LEU A 56 3.43 -19.16 9.49
N LEU A 57 2.84 -19.02 8.31
CA LEU A 57 1.40 -19.25 8.08
C LEU A 57 1.02 -20.72 8.40
N TRP A 58 1.83 -21.69 7.96
CA TRP A 58 1.60 -23.11 8.28
C TRP A 58 1.79 -23.41 9.77
N VAL A 59 2.78 -22.80 10.42
CA VAL A 59 2.97 -22.93 11.87
C VAL A 59 1.78 -22.35 12.63
N SER A 60 1.22 -21.24 12.18
CA SER A 60 0.03 -20.61 12.79
C SER A 60 -1.26 -21.41 12.58
N ALA A 61 -1.30 -22.33 11.62
CA ALA A 61 -2.46 -23.19 11.36
C ALA A 61 -2.76 -24.12 12.55
N LEU A 62 -1.73 -24.64 13.23
CA LEU A 62 -1.90 -25.57 14.33
C LEU A 62 -2.62 -24.94 15.54
N PRO A 63 -2.19 -23.78 16.09
CA PRO A 63 -2.91 -23.15 17.17
C PRO A 63 -4.32 -22.71 16.78
N LEU A 64 -4.56 -22.30 15.54
CA LEU A 64 -5.89 -21.96 15.04
C LEU A 64 -6.79 -23.22 14.99
N LEU A 65 -6.28 -24.32 14.45
CA LEU A 65 -7.02 -25.60 14.41
C LEU A 65 -7.36 -26.07 15.83
N LEU A 66 -6.41 -25.96 16.78
CA LEU A 66 -6.65 -26.30 18.17
C LEU A 66 -7.69 -25.38 18.83
N ALA A 67 -7.73 -24.09 18.48
CA ALA A 67 -8.73 -23.15 18.95
C ALA A 67 -10.12 -23.48 18.41
N LEU A 68 -10.23 -23.83 17.13
CA LEU A 68 -11.48 -24.15 16.46
C LEU A 68 -11.93 -25.61 16.70
N TRP A 69 -11.08 -26.47 17.28
CA TRP A 69 -11.38 -27.88 17.46
C TRP A 69 -12.57 -28.08 18.40
N PRO A 70 -13.64 -28.74 17.92
CA PRO A 70 -14.87 -28.87 18.71
C PRO A 70 -14.70 -29.85 19.89
N ASN A 71 -15.23 -29.47 21.05
CA ASN A 71 -15.40 -30.38 22.18
C ASN A 71 -16.67 -31.18 21.96
N LEU A 72 -16.49 -32.44 21.58
CA LEU A 72 -17.59 -33.29 21.21
C LEU A 72 -17.97 -34.21 22.37
N SER A 73 -19.25 -34.22 22.74
CA SER A 73 -19.78 -35.18 23.71
C SER A 73 -19.71 -36.63 23.16
N PRO A 74 -19.31 -37.62 23.98
CA PRO A 74 -19.32 -39.02 23.58
C PRO A 74 -20.71 -39.54 23.12
N GLN A 75 -21.76 -38.88 23.53
CA GLN A 75 -23.17 -39.25 23.23
C GLN A 75 -23.63 -38.76 21.85
N MET A 76 -22.84 -37.90 21.17
CA MET A 76 -23.18 -37.44 19.81
C MET A 76 -23.04 -38.54 18.77
N PRO A 77 -23.94 -38.62 17.76
CA PRO A 77 -23.82 -39.51 16.62
C PRO A 77 -22.45 -39.31 15.91
N GLN A 78 -21.88 -40.42 15.40
CA GLN A 78 -20.59 -40.38 14.76
C GLN A 78 -20.57 -39.43 13.56
N LEU A 79 -21.64 -39.38 12.77
CA LEU A 79 -21.79 -38.50 11.63
C LEU A 79 -21.63 -37.00 12.01
N ASN A 80 -22.34 -36.56 13.06
CA ASN A 80 -22.31 -35.19 13.54
C ASN A 80 -20.90 -34.82 14.04
N ARG A 81 -20.19 -35.75 14.69
CA ARG A 81 -18.79 -35.53 15.13
C ARG A 81 -17.85 -35.36 13.97
N ALA A 82 -17.99 -36.18 12.93
CA ALA A 82 -17.17 -36.06 11.72
C ALA A 82 -17.42 -34.72 11.01
N THR A 83 -18.69 -34.36 10.85
CA THR A 83 -19.07 -33.08 10.21
C THR A 83 -18.48 -31.87 10.95
N LEU A 84 -18.59 -31.81 12.28
CA LEU A 84 -18.07 -30.71 13.07
C LEU A 84 -16.54 -30.60 12.99
N ARG A 85 -15.81 -31.73 12.91
CA ARG A 85 -14.36 -31.74 12.70
C ARG A 85 -14.00 -31.23 11.31
N MET A 86 -14.74 -31.65 10.27
CA MET A 86 -14.52 -31.16 8.90
C MET A 86 -14.79 -29.66 8.81
N VAL A 87 -15.82 -29.16 9.48
CA VAL A 87 -16.09 -27.71 9.56
C VAL A 87 -14.93 -26.96 10.24
N ALA A 88 -14.38 -27.48 11.33
CA ALA A 88 -13.22 -26.85 11.99
C ALA A 88 -11.99 -26.79 11.07
N ILE A 89 -11.70 -27.87 10.34
CA ILE A 89 -10.61 -27.90 9.36
C ILE A 89 -10.89 -26.90 8.23
N PHE A 90 -12.10 -26.88 7.68
CA PHE A 90 -12.49 -25.97 6.62
C PHE A 90 -12.36 -24.50 7.06
N LEU A 91 -12.84 -24.15 8.25
CA LEU A 91 -12.71 -22.79 8.79
C LEU A 91 -11.24 -22.42 9.02
N THR A 92 -10.38 -23.36 9.43
CA THR A 92 -8.94 -23.12 9.55
C THR A 92 -8.34 -22.77 8.21
N VAL A 93 -8.61 -23.55 7.16
CA VAL A 93 -8.13 -23.30 5.81
C VAL A 93 -8.63 -21.95 5.27
N MET A 94 -9.93 -21.66 5.45
CA MET A 94 -10.51 -20.39 5.03
C MET A 94 -9.87 -19.19 5.74
N ALA A 95 -9.57 -19.30 7.03
CA ALA A 95 -8.90 -18.24 7.77
C ALA A 95 -7.45 -18.02 7.29
N LEU A 96 -6.71 -19.08 6.98
CA LEU A 96 -5.38 -18.98 6.41
C LEU A 96 -5.41 -18.32 5.02
N CYS A 97 -6.36 -18.69 4.18
CA CYS A 97 -6.58 -18.03 2.88
C CYS A 97 -6.91 -16.54 3.04
N ALA A 98 -7.75 -16.20 4.02
CA ALA A 98 -8.09 -14.80 4.29
C ALA A 98 -6.87 -13.97 4.74
N VAL A 99 -6.01 -14.53 5.60
CA VAL A 99 -4.76 -13.88 6.01
C VAL A 99 -3.80 -13.72 4.84
N GLN A 100 -3.70 -14.73 3.97
CA GLN A 100 -2.89 -14.63 2.76
C GLN A 100 -3.42 -13.57 1.79
N LEU A 101 -4.72 -13.49 1.58
CA LEU A 101 -5.34 -12.44 0.75
C LEU A 101 -5.10 -11.06 1.35
N LEU A 102 -5.22 -10.91 2.67
CA LEU A 102 -4.92 -9.65 3.35
C LEU A 102 -3.46 -9.22 3.12
N ARG A 103 -2.51 -10.15 3.20
CA ARG A 103 -1.11 -9.85 2.87
C ARG A 103 -0.95 -9.34 1.45
N ILE A 104 -1.51 -10.04 0.47
CA ILE A 104 -1.39 -9.68 -0.94
C ILE A 104 -2.05 -8.33 -1.23
N GLN A 105 -3.27 -8.12 -0.71
CA GLN A 105 -4.08 -6.94 -1.06
C GLN A 105 -3.70 -5.68 -0.28
N VAL A 106 -3.16 -5.81 0.93
CA VAL A 106 -2.88 -4.66 1.80
C VAL A 106 -1.37 -4.47 1.99
N VAL A 107 -0.63 -5.56 2.32
CA VAL A 107 0.78 -5.44 2.68
C VAL A 107 1.68 -5.38 1.45
N MET A 108 1.35 -6.15 0.41
CA MET A 108 2.14 -6.26 -0.82
C MET A 108 1.53 -5.50 -2.01
N SER A 109 0.45 -4.75 -1.81
CA SER A 109 -0.22 -4.02 -2.89
C SER A 109 0.75 -3.12 -3.65
N ASP A 110 1.57 -2.35 -2.94
CA ASP A 110 2.55 -1.43 -3.54
C ASP A 110 3.59 -2.18 -4.38
N VAL A 111 4.16 -3.27 -3.82
CA VAL A 111 5.17 -4.08 -4.52
C VAL A 111 4.60 -4.75 -5.77
N ILE A 112 3.33 -5.18 -5.70
CA ILE A 112 2.67 -5.85 -6.83
C ILE A 112 2.25 -4.84 -7.89
N SER A 113 1.72 -3.69 -7.48
CA SER A 113 1.26 -2.65 -8.40
C SER A 113 2.41 -1.99 -9.14
N HIS A 114 3.55 -1.77 -8.49
CA HIS A 114 4.75 -1.18 -9.10
C HIS A 114 5.68 -2.21 -9.76
N ARG A 115 5.26 -3.47 -9.90
CA ARG A 115 6.03 -4.44 -10.69
C ARG A 115 6.05 -4.03 -12.14
N VAL A 116 7.24 -3.69 -12.59
CA VAL A 116 7.52 -3.37 -13.98
C VAL A 116 7.66 -4.67 -14.76
N GLY A 117 6.86 -4.84 -15.80
CA GLY A 117 7.02 -5.93 -16.76
C GLY A 117 8.16 -5.58 -17.75
N VAL A 118 8.92 -6.59 -18.16
CA VAL A 118 9.82 -6.46 -19.30
C VAL A 118 9.21 -7.23 -20.45
N ASP A 119 8.95 -6.54 -21.56
CA ASP A 119 8.48 -7.18 -22.78
C ASP A 119 9.55 -8.17 -23.28
N PRO A 120 9.25 -9.45 -23.37
CA PRO A 120 10.23 -10.47 -23.76
C PRO A 120 10.72 -10.34 -25.22
N GLU A 121 9.97 -9.64 -26.09
CA GLU A 121 10.34 -9.47 -27.50
C GLU A 121 11.20 -8.24 -27.73
N THR A 122 10.89 -7.13 -27.05
CA THR A 122 11.57 -5.85 -27.25
C THR A 122 12.57 -5.51 -26.18
N GLY A 123 12.54 -6.18 -25.02
CA GLY A 123 13.30 -5.82 -23.82
C GLY A 123 12.86 -4.49 -23.19
N ALA A 124 11.80 -3.88 -23.70
CA ALA A 124 11.28 -2.62 -23.18
C ALA A 124 10.63 -2.81 -21.82
N VAL A 125 10.85 -1.83 -20.97
CA VAL A 125 10.20 -1.76 -19.66
C VAL A 125 8.77 -1.32 -19.86
N VAL A 126 7.81 -2.22 -19.57
CA VAL A 126 6.38 -1.95 -19.71
C VAL A 126 5.80 -1.66 -18.33
N SER A 127 5.35 -0.44 -18.10
CA SER A 127 4.59 -0.09 -16.92
C SER A 127 3.22 -0.79 -16.93
N ASN A 128 2.68 -1.04 -15.73
CA ASN A 128 1.37 -1.68 -15.63
C ASN A 128 0.27 -0.78 -16.24
N PRO A 129 -0.44 -1.19 -17.30
CA PRO A 129 -1.44 -0.33 -17.96
C PRO A 129 -2.58 0.10 -17.05
N LEU A 130 -2.90 -0.69 -16.01
CA LEU A 130 -3.92 -0.35 -15.01
C LEU A 130 -3.48 0.81 -14.12
N LEU A 131 -2.18 0.91 -13.81
CA LEU A 131 -1.64 2.04 -13.07
C LEU A 131 -1.60 3.30 -13.91
N ALA A 132 -1.24 3.16 -15.19
CA ALA A 132 -1.26 4.28 -16.12
C ALA A 132 -2.67 4.86 -16.28
N ASP A 133 -3.69 4.01 -16.44
CA ASP A 133 -5.09 4.43 -16.50
C ASP A 133 -5.56 5.05 -15.16
N ALA A 134 -5.16 4.48 -14.02
CA ALA A 134 -5.47 5.04 -12.71
C ALA A 134 -4.80 6.41 -12.49
N ALA A 135 -3.55 6.55 -12.92
CA ALA A 135 -2.79 7.80 -12.83
C ALA A 135 -3.42 8.93 -13.66
N LEU A 136 -4.05 8.61 -14.79
CA LEU A 136 -4.77 9.58 -15.63
C LEU A 136 -6.13 9.99 -15.04
N ARG A 137 -6.64 9.27 -14.05
CA ARG A 137 -7.93 9.56 -13.39
C ARG A 137 -7.79 10.34 -12.08
N VAL A 138 -6.58 10.51 -11.58
CA VAL A 138 -6.28 11.24 -10.35
C VAL A 138 -5.62 12.57 -10.72
N PRO A 139 -6.18 13.71 -10.29
CA PRO A 139 -5.50 14.98 -10.49
C PRO A 139 -4.25 15.03 -9.62
N ARG A 140 -3.09 15.04 -10.26
CA ARG A 140 -1.81 15.28 -9.57
C ARG A 140 -1.76 16.68 -9.01
N GLY A 141 -1.14 16.86 -7.85
CA GLY A 141 -0.91 18.15 -7.24
C GLY A 141 -0.13 19.10 -8.14
N SER A 142 -0.33 20.38 -7.97
CA SER A 142 0.38 21.40 -8.73
C SER A 142 1.82 21.55 -8.24
N ILE A 143 2.74 21.88 -9.14
CA ILE A 143 4.09 22.28 -8.80
C ILE A 143 4.17 23.80 -8.93
N LEU A 144 4.53 24.47 -7.83
CA LEU A 144 4.58 25.94 -7.75
C LEU A 144 6.01 26.39 -7.42
N ASP A 145 6.36 27.57 -7.92
CA ASP A 145 7.59 28.24 -7.52
C ASP A 145 7.46 28.86 -6.11
N ARG A 146 8.52 29.48 -5.60
CA ARG A 146 8.54 30.16 -4.29
C ARG A 146 7.54 31.31 -4.15
N ASN A 147 7.09 31.89 -5.27
CA ASN A 147 6.18 33.03 -5.35
C ASN A 147 4.72 32.58 -5.60
N GLY A 148 4.47 31.26 -5.72
CA GLY A 148 3.16 30.69 -6.02
C GLY A 148 2.83 30.69 -7.52
N VAL A 149 3.82 30.87 -8.40
CA VAL A 149 3.64 30.73 -9.84
C VAL A 149 3.53 29.25 -10.18
N VAL A 150 2.47 28.86 -10.92
CA VAL A 150 2.24 27.46 -11.31
C VAL A 150 3.23 27.09 -12.42
N LEU A 151 4.05 26.08 -12.18
CA LEU A 151 5.00 25.52 -13.13
C LEU A 151 4.41 24.33 -13.87
N ALA A 152 3.66 23.46 -13.15
CA ALA A 152 2.95 22.33 -13.70
C ALA A 152 1.64 22.10 -12.95
N GLU A 153 0.57 21.75 -13.68
CA GLU A 153 -0.72 21.36 -13.11
C GLU A 153 -1.41 20.29 -13.95
N SER A 154 -2.41 19.62 -13.35
CA SER A 154 -3.28 18.68 -14.05
C SER A 154 -4.52 19.38 -14.61
N VAL A 155 -4.69 19.37 -15.90
CA VAL A 155 -5.82 19.96 -16.62
C VAL A 155 -6.75 18.84 -17.08
N THR A 156 -8.07 19.04 -16.91
CA THR A 156 -9.06 18.06 -17.37
C THR A 156 -9.30 18.23 -18.85
N GLU A 157 -9.01 17.19 -19.63
CA GLU A 157 -9.31 17.15 -21.06
C GLU A 157 -9.99 15.81 -21.41
N GLY A 158 -11.17 15.86 -21.99
CA GLY A 158 -11.91 14.63 -22.37
C GLY A 158 -12.27 13.66 -21.24
N GLY A 159 -12.23 14.10 -19.96
CA GLY A 159 -12.54 13.24 -18.79
C GLY A 159 -11.34 12.50 -18.22
N VAL A 160 -10.15 12.78 -18.70
CA VAL A 160 -8.85 12.37 -18.15
C VAL A 160 -8.07 13.62 -17.74
N PHE A 161 -7.10 13.43 -16.84
CA PHE A 161 -6.21 14.51 -16.42
C PHE A 161 -4.94 14.45 -17.24
N GLU A 162 -4.65 15.54 -17.97
CA GLU A 162 -3.42 15.75 -18.71
C GLU A 162 -2.49 16.65 -17.87
N ARG A 163 -1.21 16.29 -17.81
CA ARG A 163 -0.18 17.11 -17.13
C ARG A 163 0.29 18.21 -18.07
N ARG A 164 0.19 19.47 -17.63
CA ARG A 164 0.58 20.65 -18.42
C ARG A 164 1.66 21.46 -17.72
N TYR A 165 2.70 21.80 -18.46
CA TYR A 165 3.85 22.59 -17.99
C TYR A 165 3.78 23.98 -18.62
N PHE A 166 3.77 25.02 -17.77
CA PHE A 166 3.57 26.40 -18.22
C PHE A 166 4.88 27.12 -18.50
N THR A 167 5.99 26.65 -17.95
CA THR A 167 7.29 27.30 -18.06
C THR A 167 8.32 26.31 -18.61
N PRO A 168 8.60 26.36 -19.93
CA PRO A 168 9.57 25.42 -20.57
C PRO A 168 10.94 25.44 -19.91
N ASP A 169 11.40 26.62 -19.43
CA ASP A 169 12.71 26.79 -18.79
C ASP A 169 12.82 26.08 -17.42
N THR A 170 11.77 25.46 -16.92
CA THR A 170 11.79 24.66 -15.68
C THR A 170 11.81 23.16 -15.93
N ALA A 171 11.76 22.71 -17.18
CA ALA A 171 11.70 21.28 -17.54
C ALA A 171 12.86 20.48 -16.97
N ASP A 172 14.06 21.07 -16.87
CA ASP A 172 15.25 20.44 -16.28
C ASP A 172 15.06 20.05 -14.80
N VAL A 173 14.20 20.80 -14.08
CA VAL A 173 13.91 20.59 -12.66
C VAL A 173 12.63 19.80 -12.48
N THR A 174 11.54 20.25 -13.09
CA THR A 174 10.23 19.61 -12.96
C THR A 174 10.23 18.20 -13.54
N GLY A 175 11.00 18.00 -14.61
CA GLY A 175 10.92 16.79 -15.41
C GLY A 175 9.65 16.74 -16.22
N TYR A 176 9.17 15.54 -16.49
CA TYR A 176 7.89 15.26 -17.15
C TYR A 176 7.19 14.07 -16.51
N PHE A 177 5.88 13.98 -16.74
CA PHE A 177 5.04 12.86 -16.34
C PHE A 177 4.27 12.34 -17.56
N SER A 178 4.62 11.14 -18.01
CA SER A 178 4.02 10.46 -19.18
C SER A 178 3.73 8.99 -18.84
N PRO A 179 2.64 8.71 -18.13
CA PRO A 179 2.39 7.40 -17.53
C PRO A 179 2.25 6.27 -18.56
N LEU A 180 1.85 6.60 -19.80
CA LEU A 180 1.65 5.62 -20.87
C LEU A 180 2.92 5.32 -21.67
N LEU A 181 3.82 6.29 -21.85
CA LEU A 181 4.93 6.18 -22.81
C LEU A 181 6.31 6.16 -22.15
N TYR A 182 6.59 7.12 -21.29
CA TYR A 182 7.96 7.38 -20.82
C TYR A 182 8.11 7.38 -19.29
N GLY A 183 7.00 7.22 -18.55
CA GLY A 183 7.02 7.30 -17.08
C GLY A 183 7.17 8.72 -16.56
N ALA A 184 7.96 8.91 -15.52
CA ALA A 184 8.21 10.21 -14.90
C ALA A 184 9.70 10.44 -14.71
N THR A 185 10.12 11.73 -14.70
CA THR A 185 11.50 12.14 -14.42
C THR A 185 11.53 13.40 -13.55
N GLY A 186 12.71 13.78 -13.05
CA GLY A 186 12.90 14.99 -12.27
C GLY A 186 12.08 14.99 -10.97
N LEU A 187 11.49 16.13 -10.62
CA LEU A 187 10.62 16.25 -9.44
C LEU A 187 9.34 15.44 -9.56
N GLU A 188 8.79 15.28 -10.78
CA GLU A 188 7.62 14.43 -11.03
C GLU A 188 7.85 12.98 -10.60
N ALA A 189 9.07 12.45 -10.77
CA ALA A 189 9.42 11.11 -10.33
C ALA A 189 9.82 11.06 -8.85
N SER A 190 10.56 12.07 -8.37
CA SER A 190 11.09 12.07 -7.01
C SER A 190 10.02 12.31 -5.95
N TRP A 191 8.93 12.99 -6.31
CA TRP A 191 7.80 13.35 -5.44
C TRP A 191 6.48 12.75 -5.97
N ASP A 192 6.57 11.57 -6.60
CA ASP A 192 5.41 10.92 -7.20
C ASP A 192 4.32 10.62 -6.18
N ASP A 193 4.70 10.05 -5.02
CA ASP A 193 3.77 9.68 -3.95
C ASP A 193 3.04 10.93 -3.39
N GLU A 194 3.73 12.05 -3.23
CA GLU A 194 3.14 13.30 -2.78
C GLU A 194 2.20 13.89 -3.83
N LEU A 195 2.67 13.95 -5.07
CA LEU A 195 1.90 14.50 -6.18
C LEU A 195 0.68 13.65 -6.53
N MET A 196 0.69 12.35 -6.25
CA MET A 196 -0.46 11.45 -6.38
C MET A 196 -1.36 11.43 -5.15
N GLY A 197 -0.93 12.02 -4.03
CA GLY A 197 -1.68 12.03 -2.76
C GLY A 197 -1.51 10.76 -1.92
N ASP A 198 -0.54 9.91 -2.27
CA ASP A 198 -0.26 8.65 -1.58
C ASP A 198 0.73 8.82 -0.41
N ALA A 199 1.45 9.94 -0.37
CA ALA A 199 2.46 10.22 0.64
C ALA A 199 1.86 10.33 2.05
N GLY A 200 2.30 9.45 2.94
CA GLY A 200 1.95 9.47 4.36
C GLY A 200 0.50 9.10 4.68
N GLY A 201 -0.28 8.69 3.70
CA GLY A 201 -1.66 8.25 3.90
C GLY A 201 -1.73 6.90 4.61
N ASN A 202 -2.49 6.82 5.72
CA ASN A 202 -2.83 5.52 6.29
C ASN A 202 -3.72 4.77 5.28
N PRO A 203 -3.34 3.56 4.81
CA PRO A 203 -4.11 2.80 3.82
C PRO A 203 -5.59 2.60 4.18
N PHE A 204 -5.88 2.56 5.49
CA PHE A 204 -7.25 2.47 5.99
C PHE A 204 -8.07 3.74 5.68
N TRP A 205 -7.49 4.92 5.84
CA TRP A 205 -8.18 6.18 5.54
C TRP A 205 -8.33 6.39 4.04
N GLN A 206 -7.36 6.00 3.22
CA GLN A 206 -7.46 6.03 1.76
C GLN A 206 -8.59 5.11 1.28
N ALA A 207 -8.65 3.86 1.78
CA ALA A 207 -9.74 2.94 1.48
C ALA A 207 -11.10 3.49 1.92
N LEU A 208 -11.18 4.16 3.07
CA LEU A 208 -12.41 4.79 3.56
C LEU A 208 -12.85 5.97 2.69
N GLN A 209 -11.91 6.79 2.21
CA GLN A 209 -12.19 7.90 1.28
C GLN A 209 -12.72 7.37 -0.05
N THR A 210 -12.08 6.32 -0.60
CA THR A 210 -12.53 5.63 -1.81
C THR A 210 -13.95 5.06 -1.66
N LEU A 211 -14.24 4.43 -0.52
CA LEU A 211 -15.60 3.94 -0.21
C LEU A 211 -16.63 5.06 -0.09
N ARG A 212 -16.22 6.27 0.27
CA ARG A 212 -17.07 7.47 0.31
C ARG A 212 -17.24 8.14 -1.05
N GLY A 213 -16.57 7.63 -2.09
CA GLY A 213 -16.60 8.21 -3.43
C GLY A 213 -15.84 9.53 -3.55
N LEU A 214 -14.94 9.84 -2.60
CA LEU A 214 -14.04 10.97 -2.71
C LEU A 214 -12.84 10.52 -3.54
N PRO A 215 -12.59 11.15 -4.70
CA PRO A 215 -11.41 10.81 -5.50
C PRO A 215 -10.14 11.19 -4.71
N PRO A 216 -9.07 10.42 -4.79
CA PRO A 216 -7.77 10.85 -4.30
C PRO A 216 -7.39 12.14 -5.01
N GLN A 217 -6.77 13.05 -4.29
CA GLN A 217 -6.27 14.32 -4.82
C GLN A 217 -4.80 14.45 -4.45
N GLY A 218 -3.97 14.81 -5.42
CA GLY A 218 -2.55 15.04 -5.20
C GLY A 218 -2.29 16.24 -4.31
N ASN A 219 -1.16 16.23 -3.61
CA ASN A 219 -0.69 17.34 -2.80
C ASN A 219 0.13 18.30 -3.67
N ASP A 220 -0.03 19.61 -3.46
CA ASP A 220 0.75 20.61 -4.14
C ASP A 220 2.19 20.65 -3.62
N LEU A 221 3.15 20.85 -4.53
CA LEU A 221 4.57 20.95 -4.24
C LEU A 221 5.05 22.38 -4.41
N HIS A 222 5.47 23.01 -3.30
CA HIS A 222 6.05 24.35 -3.32
C HIS A 222 7.57 24.28 -3.36
N LEU A 223 8.17 24.81 -4.42
CA LEU A 223 9.60 24.82 -4.63
C LEU A 223 10.26 26.08 -4.02
N THR A 224 11.55 26.00 -3.81
CA THR A 224 12.37 27.19 -3.51
C THR A 224 12.80 27.95 -4.78
N LEU A 225 12.56 27.34 -5.94
CA LEU A 225 12.91 27.89 -7.26
C LEU A 225 12.16 29.20 -7.51
N ASP A 226 12.85 30.14 -8.17
CA ASP A 226 12.28 31.41 -8.65
C ASP A 226 12.25 31.38 -10.17
N VAL A 227 11.05 31.37 -10.74
CA VAL A 227 10.86 31.25 -12.19
C VAL A 227 11.51 32.39 -12.98
N THR A 228 11.52 33.59 -12.40
CA THR A 228 12.14 34.76 -13.06
C THR A 228 13.65 34.60 -13.16
N LEU A 229 14.30 34.20 -12.06
CA LEU A 229 15.73 33.91 -12.04
C LEU A 229 16.10 32.72 -12.93
N GLN A 230 15.21 31.73 -13.01
CA GLN A 230 15.38 30.57 -13.88
C GLN A 230 15.41 30.98 -15.36
N GLN A 231 14.48 31.83 -15.80
CA GLN A 231 14.42 32.36 -17.16
C GLN A 231 15.66 33.21 -17.50
N GLU A 232 16.11 34.07 -16.56
CA GLU A 232 17.33 34.85 -16.74
C GLU A 232 18.58 33.96 -16.88
N ALA A 233 18.65 32.88 -16.09
CA ALA A 233 19.75 31.93 -16.19
C ALA A 233 19.77 31.21 -17.55
N HIS A 234 18.63 30.75 -18.07
CA HIS A 234 18.51 30.19 -19.40
C HIS A 234 18.89 31.21 -20.49
N ALA A 235 18.41 32.44 -20.37
CA ALA A 235 18.79 33.52 -21.30
C ALA A 235 20.30 33.79 -21.29
N ALA A 236 20.93 33.73 -20.11
CA ALA A 236 22.40 33.94 -19.98
C ALA A 236 23.20 32.76 -20.55
N LEU A 237 22.71 31.51 -20.44
CA LEU A 237 23.33 30.37 -21.12
C LEU A 237 23.17 30.45 -22.63
N GLY A 238 22.03 30.93 -23.12
CA GLY A 238 21.76 31.06 -24.56
C GLY A 238 21.88 29.71 -25.27
N SER A 239 22.66 29.66 -26.36
CA SER A 239 22.91 28.42 -27.11
C SER A 239 24.12 27.62 -26.62
N ARG A 240 24.80 28.06 -25.56
CA ARG A 240 26.01 27.39 -25.04
C ARG A 240 25.62 26.19 -24.18
N PRO A 241 26.16 24.98 -24.43
CA PRO A 241 25.97 23.86 -23.56
C PRO A 241 26.59 24.12 -22.18
N GLY A 242 25.82 23.88 -21.12
CA GLY A 242 26.28 24.12 -19.75
C GLY A 242 25.13 24.14 -18.75
N ALA A 243 25.45 24.44 -17.51
CA ALA A 243 24.47 24.56 -16.43
C ALA A 243 24.76 25.81 -15.57
N ALA A 244 23.73 26.38 -15.00
CA ALA A 244 23.78 27.46 -14.03
C ALA A 244 22.98 27.10 -12.78
N VAL A 245 23.58 27.28 -11.61
CA VAL A 245 22.95 27.03 -10.32
C VAL A 245 23.09 28.25 -9.44
N LEU A 246 21.99 28.70 -8.86
CA LEU A 246 21.97 29.82 -7.90
C LEU A 246 21.42 29.29 -6.56
N LEU A 247 22.20 29.51 -5.51
CA LEU A 247 21.86 29.07 -4.15
C LEU A 247 21.81 30.29 -3.22
N ASP A 248 20.84 30.30 -2.34
CA ASP A 248 20.85 31.19 -1.19
C ASP A 248 21.85 30.67 -0.15
N VAL A 249 22.90 31.41 0.11
CA VAL A 249 23.99 30.99 1.02
C VAL A 249 23.58 30.94 2.49
N GLN A 250 22.49 31.57 2.88
CA GLN A 250 22.01 31.59 4.27
C GLN A 250 21.10 30.40 4.56
N THR A 251 20.26 30.03 3.60
CA THR A 251 19.24 29.00 3.78
C THR A 251 19.59 27.67 3.08
N GLY A 252 20.51 27.70 2.11
CA GLY A 252 20.80 26.57 1.23
C GLY A 252 19.73 26.35 0.16
N ALA A 253 18.73 27.23 0.05
CA ALA A 253 17.67 27.10 -0.93
C ALA A 253 18.19 27.22 -2.35
N VAL A 254 17.76 26.30 -3.24
CA VAL A 254 18.05 26.37 -4.67
C VAL A 254 17.06 27.33 -5.30
N LEU A 255 17.57 28.47 -5.80
CA LEU A 255 16.75 29.49 -6.45
C LEU A 255 16.65 29.30 -7.95
N THR A 256 17.69 28.74 -8.55
CA THR A 256 17.79 28.47 -9.99
C THR A 256 18.62 27.21 -10.22
N LEU A 257 18.14 26.41 -11.14
CA LEU A 257 18.85 25.22 -11.66
C LEU A 257 18.52 25.09 -13.14
N ALA A 258 19.35 25.70 -13.99
CA ALA A 258 19.17 25.74 -15.43
C ALA A 258 20.23 24.91 -16.14
N SER A 259 19.86 24.17 -17.17
CA SER A 259 20.77 23.45 -18.05
C SER A 259 20.44 23.70 -19.52
N ASN A 260 21.47 23.61 -20.38
CA ASN A 260 21.32 23.71 -21.82
C ASN A 260 22.15 22.60 -22.49
N PRO A 261 21.60 21.76 -23.39
CA PRO A 261 20.26 21.83 -23.95
C PRO A 261 19.16 21.45 -22.95
N THR A 262 17.99 22.06 -23.06
CA THR A 262 16.74 21.70 -22.38
C THR A 262 15.79 20.98 -23.34
N PHE A 263 14.65 20.54 -22.84
CA PHE A 263 13.62 19.83 -23.60
C PHE A 263 12.22 20.42 -23.35
N ASP A 264 11.27 20.13 -24.22
CA ASP A 264 9.87 20.48 -24.02
C ASP A 264 9.13 19.34 -23.31
N ALA A 265 8.80 19.55 -22.03
CA ALA A 265 8.08 18.56 -21.23
C ALA A 265 6.68 18.26 -21.79
N ASN A 266 5.99 19.26 -22.39
CA ASN A 266 4.65 19.04 -22.96
C ASN A 266 4.70 18.14 -24.20
N ALA A 267 5.80 18.16 -24.98
CA ALA A 267 5.96 17.27 -26.12
C ALA A 267 6.05 15.77 -25.72
N LEU A 268 6.39 15.49 -24.47
CA LEU A 268 6.55 14.13 -23.92
C LEU A 268 5.29 13.65 -23.18
N THR A 269 4.37 14.54 -22.85
CA THR A 269 3.11 14.24 -22.11
C THR A 269 1.92 14.08 -23.05
N ALA A 270 2.02 14.53 -24.30
CA ALA A 270 0.94 14.40 -25.27
C ALA A 270 0.51 12.93 -25.44
N LEU A 271 -0.80 12.67 -25.26
CA LEU A 271 -1.44 11.36 -25.37
C LEU A 271 -1.66 10.98 -26.83
#